data_aee004babfc5a4af21506ab0d3697ce8
#
_entry.id   aee004babfc5a4af21506ab0d3697ce8
#
_cell.length_a   1.000
_cell.length_b   1.000
_cell.length_c   1.000
_cell.angle_alpha   90.00
_cell.angle_beta   90.00
_cell.angle_gamma   90.00
#
_symmetry.space_group_name_H-M   'P 1'
#
loop_
_entity.id
_entity.type
_entity.pdbx_description
1 polymer ?
#
loop_
_entity_poly.entity_id
_entity_poly.type
_entity_poly.pdbx_seq_one_letter_code
_entity_poly.pdbx_strand_id
1 'polypeptide(L)'
;MNTIQINPADNVIVALSPLAKGTAVAVPGVGEVVAVEDIPQGHKMAVRAIAAGEDVIKYGLPIGHVTGDVQPGQWLHTHNVKTNLSGEVEYTYNPTHPVVDPVEPETFMGFRRADGRAATRNELWIIPTVGCVNEVARAMCEQAQDLVDGSLEGVYYFPHPFGCSQTGADHAQTRRLLVALSRHPNAAGVLFLSLGCENCTHQQVLDELGDFDHERVRFLTCQDVADEQIEGHKILAELADLAKQAKREPILASELVIGLKCGGSDGLSGITANPTIGRVSDMVVARGGTSVLTEVPEMFGAESILLDRCENEQVFNVASDMLNGFKDYFISHGEVVYENPSPGNKDGGITTLEDKSCGCVQKGGSAPIVDVLPYAGQATKHGLNMLCGPGNDMVSTTALTAAGCHVILFSTGRGTPFGAPAPTLKVFTNQRLCDHKANWMDFNAGVIATGERTLDEAAHDLYQLVLETASGKLTSAERRGCHEISIWKDGVCL
;
A
#
# COMPACT_ATOMS: atom_id res chain seq x y z
N MET A 1 -28.00 -9.23 -6.17
CA MET A 1 -28.25 -8.37 -4.97
C MET A 1 -27.89 -6.95 -5.37
N ASN A 2 -28.76 -5.96 -5.17
CA ASN A 2 -28.50 -4.58 -5.64
C ASN A 2 -27.93 -3.68 -4.53
N THR A 3 -27.97 -4.15 -3.28
CA THR A 3 -27.49 -3.40 -2.09
C THR A 3 -26.86 -4.34 -1.09
N ILE A 4 -26.04 -3.79 -0.19
CA ILE A 4 -25.46 -4.50 0.93
C ILE A 4 -25.53 -3.66 2.21
N GLN A 5 -25.92 -4.28 3.33
CA GLN A 5 -25.67 -3.80 4.68
C GLN A 5 -24.43 -4.53 5.20
N ILE A 6 -23.36 -3.79 5.55
CA ILE A 6 -22.05 -4.38 5.85
C ILE A 6 -22.06 -4.97 7.27
N ASN A 7 -22.65 -4.24 8.22
CA ASN A 7 -22.79 -4.66 9.61
C ASN A 7 -24.25 -4.56 10.01
N PRO A 8 -24.79 -5.50 10.81
CA PRO A 8 -26.18 -5.42 11.30
C PRO A 8 -26.51 -4.13 12.07
N ALA A 9 -25.52 -3.45 12.66
CA ALA A 9 -25.69 -2.18 13.37
C ALA A 9 -25.80 -0.97 12.43
N ASP A 10 -25.49 -1.12 11.13
CA ASP A 10 -25.50 -0.02 10.17
C ASP A 10 -26.91 0.56 10.01
N ASN A 11 -27.02 1.89 10.02
CA ASN A 11 -28.25 2.61 9.70
C ASN A 11 -28.31 3.05 8.23
N VAL A 12 -27.37 2.55 7.42
CA VAL A 12 -27.29 2.72 5.98
C VAL A 12 -27.03 1.40 5.26
N ILE A 13 -27.38 1.35 3.98
CA ILE A 13 -26.96 0.33 3.03
C ILE A 13 -26.18 0.99 1.90
N VAL A 14 -25.34 0.23 1.21
CA VAL A 14 -24.58 0.68 0.04
C VAL A 14 -25.20 0.11 -1.24
N ALA A 15 -25.41 0.94 -2.24
CA ALA A 15 -25.89 0.56 -3.57
C ALA A 15 -24.78 -0.16 -4.35
N LEU A 16 -24.92 -1.45 -4.61
CA LEU A 16 -23.99 -2.23 -5.45
C LEU A 16 -24.20 -1.96 -6.95
N SER A 17 -25.39 -1.49 -7.31
CA SER A 17 -25.75 -0.95 -8.64
C SER A 17 -26.58 0.31 -8.45
N PRO A 18 -26.70 1.21 -9.45
CA PRO A 18 -27.54 2.39 -9.33
C PRO A 18 -28.98 2.02 -8.97
N LEU A 19 -29.57 2.74 -8.01
CA LEU A 19 -30.97 2.59 -7.62
C LEU A 19 -31.76 3.78 -8.15
N ALA A 20 -32.75 3.53 -8.97
CA ALA A 20 -33.68 4.57 -9.41
C ALA A 20 -34.66 4.92 -8.27
N LYS A 21 -35.13 6.17 -8.23
CA LYS A 21 -36.22 6.58 -7.35
C LYS A 21 -37.41 5.61 -7.47
N GLY A 22 -37.97 5.19 -6.35
CA GLY A 22 -39.05 4.24 -6.27
C GLY A 22 -38.60 2.77 -6.21
N THR A 23 -37.31 2.48 -6.30
CA THR A 23 -36.80 1.12 -6.14
C THR A 23 -36.99 0.65 -4.71
N ALA A 24 -37.69 -0.46 -4.52
CA ALA A 24 -37.85 -1.14 -3.23
C ALA A 24 -36.68 -2.08 -2.97
N VAL A 25 -36.12 -2.01 -1.78
CA VAL A 25 -34.97 -2.81 -1.35
C VAL A 25 -35.32 -3.52 -0.05
N ALA A 26 -35.14 -4.85 -0.02
CA ALA A 26 -35.29 -5.64 1.21
C ALA A 26 -34.02 -5.50 2.07
N VAL A 27 -34.18 -5.01 3.30
CA VAL A 27 -33.08 -4.81 4.27
C VAL A 27 -33.28 -5.78 5.44
N PRO A 28 -32.30 -6.65 5.73
CA PRO A 28 -32.40 -7.61 6.84
C PRO A 28 -32.72 -6.92 8.19
N GLY A 29 -33.68 -7.42 8.91
CA GLY A 29 -34.06 -6.87 10.22
C GLY A 29 -34.86 -5.55 10.19
N VAL A 30 -34.99 -4.89 9.03
CA VAL A 30 -35.73 -3.63 8.87
C VAL A 30 -36.99 -3.82 8.03
N GLY A 31 -36.94 -4.64 6.99
CA GLY A 31 -38.03 -4.83 6.03
C GLY A 31 -37.73 -4.16 4.69
N GLU A 32 -38.80 -3.74 4.00
CA GLU A 32 -38.68 -3.07 2.70
C GLU A 32 -38.48 -1.55 2.87
N VAL A 33 -37.43 -1.01 2.24
CA VAL A 33 -37.15 0.43 2.19
C VAL A 33 -37.15 0.89 0.73
N VAL A 34 -37.87 1.96 0.43
CA VAL A 34 -38.02 2.48 -0.95
C VAL A 34 -37.13 3.70 -1.13
N ALA A 35 -36.27 3.67 -2.16
CA ALA A 35 -35.46 4.83 -2.53
C ALA A 35 -36.33 6.03 -2.92
N VAL A 36 -36.20 7.17 -2.22
CA VAL A 36 -37.01 8.38 -2.48
C VAL A 36 -36.40 9.29 -3.54
N GLU A 37 -35.17 9.00 -3.96
CA GLU A 37 -34.41 9.68 -5.00
C GLU A 37 -33.46 8.70 -5.68
N ASP A 38 -32.81 9.10 -6.78
CA ASP A 38 -31.82 8.27 -7.48
C ASP A 38 -30.54 8.18 -6.63
N ILE A 39 -30.01 6.96 -6.43
CA ILE A 39 -28.82 6.70 -5.64
C ILE A 39 -27.77 6.05 -6.51
N PRO A 40 -26.61 6.71 -6.75
CA PRO A 40 -25.56 6.16 -7.58
C PRO A 40 -24.91 4.91 -6.98
N GLN A 41 -24.24 4.10 -7.82
CA GLN A 41 -23.44 2.97 -7.37
C GLN A 41 -22.34 3.40 -6.38
N GLY A 42 -22.14 2.63 -5.33
CA GLY A 42 -21.16 2.91 -4.27
C GLY A 42 -21.66 3.90 -3.20
N HIS A 43 -22.82 4.55 -3.42
CA HIS A 43 -23.38 5.52 -2.47
C HIS A 43 -24.31 4.86 -1.44
N LYS A 44 -24.59 5.62 -0.37
CA LYS A 44 -25.33 5.17 0.79
C LYS A 44 -26.79 5.62 0.76
N MET A 45 -27.69 4.74 1.23
CA MET A 45 -29.10 5.00 1.46
C MET A 45 -29.44 4.74 2.92
N ALA A 46 -30.17 5.67 3.56
CA ALA A 46 -30.67 5.48 4.91
C ALA A 46 -31.69 4.34 4.97
N VAL A 47 -31.59 3.47 5.97
CA VAL A 47 -32.57 2.37 6.19
C VAL A 47 -33.58 2.69 7.27
N ARG A 48 -33.32 3.69 8.09
CA ARG A 48 -34.22 4.24 9.14
C ARG A 48 -34.13 5.76 9.16
N ALA A 49 -35.01 6.41 9.88
CA ALA A 49 -34.90 7.83 10.18
C ALA A 49 -33.65 8.10 11.03
N ILE A 50 -32.93 9.19 10.73
CA ILE A 50 -31.74 9.66 11.41
C ILE A 50 -31.97 11.14 11.72
N ALA A 51 -32.01 11.51 12.99
CA ALA A 51 -32.28 12.89 13.41
C ALA A 51 -31.02 13.77 13.21
N ALA A 52 -31.23 15.06 13.02
CA ALA A 52 -30.15 16.05 12.89
C ALA A 52 -29.14 15.93 14.04
N GLY A 53 -27.85 15.81 13.69
CA GLY A 53 -26.75 15.59 14.63
C GLY A 53 -26.56 14.13 15.07
N GLU A 54 -27.42 13.19 14.67
CA GLU A 54 -27.23 11.76 14.93
C GLU A 54 -26.18 11.18 13.97
N ASP A 55 -25.45 10.17 14.44
CA ASP A 55 -24.41 9.51 13.69
C ASP A 55 -24.93 8.66 12.52
N VAL A 56 -24.22 8.71 11.42
CA VAL A 56 -24.31 7.74 10.32
C VAL A 56 -23.41 6.56 10.64
N ILE A 57 -24.01 5.38 10.79
CA ILE A 57 -23.30 4.14 11.14
C ILE A 57 -23.10 3.29 9.89
N LYS A 58 -21.82 2.97 9.58
CA LYS A 58 -21.39 2.05 8.53
C LYS A 58 -20.18 1.26 9.01
N TYR A 59 -20.08 -0.01 8.67
CA TYR A 59 -19.07 -0.94 9.23
C TYR A 59 -19.25 -1.17 10.75
N GLY A 60 -20.42 -0.85 11.32
CA GLY A 60 -20.66 -0.87 12.75
C GLY A 60 -20.08 0.32 13.51
N LEU A 61 -19.54 1.33 12.82
CA LEU A 61 -18.86 2.50 13.39
C LEU A 61 -19.47 3.81 12.86
N PRO A 62 -19.40 4.91 13.61
CA PRO A 62 -19.81 6.22 13.13
C PRO A 62 -18.86 6.69 12.02
N ILE A 63 -19.43 7.06 10.86
CA ILE A 63 -18.71 7.63 9.72
C ILE A 63 -18.98 9.12 9.55
N GLY A 64 -19.48 9.78 10.56
CA GLY A 64 -19.89 11.18 10.59
C GLY A 64 -21.33 11.30 11.10
N HIS A 65 -21.87 12.54 11.10
CA HIS A 65 -23.24 12.84 11.54
C HIS A 65 -24.05 13.53 10.45
N VAL A 66 -25.37 13.39 10.49
CA VAL A 66 -26.25 14.11 9.56
C VAL A 66 -26.45 15.56 9.99
N THR A 67 -26.50 16.49 9.01
CA THR A 67 -26.68 17.93 9.25
C THR A 67 -28.14 18.36 9.35
N GLY A 68 -29.08 17.49 9.03
CA GLY A 68 -30.53 17.67 9.10
C GLY A 68 -31.21 16.31 9.18
N ASP A 69 -32.53 16.31 9.48
CA ASP A 69 -33.30 15.07 9.57
C ASP A 69 -33.30 14.32 8.23
N VAL A 70 -32.98 13.04 8.28
CA VAL A 70 -32.95 12.13 7.13
C VAL A 70 -34.04 11.07 7.29
N GLN A 71 -34.79 10.82 6.23
CA GLN A 71 -35.84 9.80 6.21
C GLN A 71 -35.33 8.49 5.57
N PRO A 72 -35.94 7.33 5.86
CA PRO A 72 -35.61 6.08 5.17
C PRO A 72 -35.73 6.25 3.64
N GLY A 73 -34.78 5.68 2.91
CA GLY A 73 -34.72 5.77 1.46
C GLY A 73 -34.02 7.00 0.90
N GLN A 74 -33.58 7.94 1.74
CA GLN A 74 -32.81 9.12 1.30
C GLN A 74 -31.35 8.79 1.08
N TRP A 75 -30.75 9.48 0.11
CA TRP A 75 -29.33 9.44 -0.20
C TRP A 75 -28.50 10.21 0.85
N LEU A 76 -27.44 9.57 1.33
CA LEU A 76 -26.49 10.16 2.28
C LEU A 76 -25.17 10.42 1.59
N HIS A 77 -24.74 11.69 1.59
CA HIS A 77 -23.47 12.10 1.02
C HIS A 77 -23.03 13.46 1.58
N THR A 78 -22.02 14.10 0.98
CA THR A 78 -21.42 15.37 1.44
C THR A 78 -22.40 16.53 1.62
N HIS A 79 -23.60 16.49 0.97
CA HIS A 79 -24.64 17.51 1.10
C HIS A 79 -25.39 17.44 2.45
N ASN A 80 -25.40 16.27 3.12
CA ASN A 80 -26.15 16.08 4.36
C ASN A 80 -25.39 15.29 5.44
N VAL A 81 -24.09 14.94 5.22
CA VAL A 81 -23.24 14.26 6.23
C VAL A 81 -21.94 15.04 6.39
N LYS A 82 -21.49 15.21 7.65
CA LYS A 82 -20.22 15.82 8.02
C LYS A 82 -19.42 14.91 8.93
N THR A 83 -18.09 15.12 8.95
CA THR A 83 -17.14 14.39 9.80
C THR A 83 -17.34 14.69 11.29
N ASN A 84 -17.02 13.71 12.14
CA ASN A 84 -16.92 13.83 13.59
C ASN A 84 -15.49 14.08 14.06
N LEU A 85 -14.50 14.04 13.16
CA LEU A 85 -13.09 14.14 13.52
C LEU A 85 -12.70 15.54 14.00
N SER A 86 -11.90 15.61 15.06
CA SER A 86 -11.42 16.85 15.67
C SER A 86 -10.03 16.65 16.31
N GLY A 87 -8.94 16.83 15.53
CA GLY A 87 -7.59 16.86 16.10
C GLY A 87 -7.10 15.57 16.75
N GLU A 88 -6.22 15.68 17.75
CA GLU A 88 -5.67 14.55 18.51
C GLU A 88 -6.73 13.82 19.33
N VAL A 89 -6.51 12.51 19.50
CA VAL A 89 -7.41 11.63 20.28
C VAL A 89 -6.59 10.89 21.32
N GLU A 90 -7.12 10.82 22.55
CA GLU A 90 -6.60 9.94 23.58
C GLU A 90 -7.12 8.52 23.34
N TYR A 91 -6.21 7.59 23.12
CA TYR A 91 -6.56 6.17 22.89
C TYR A 91 -6.42 5.36 24.18
N THR A 92 -7.28 4.38 24.34
CA THR A 92 -7.24 3.45 25.47
C THR A 92 -6.96 2.04 24.98
N TYR A 93 -6.02 1.35 25.60
CA TYR A 93 -5.71 -0.04 25.27
C TYR A 93 -6.85 -0.97 25.71
N ASN A 94 -7.54 -1.52 24.75
CA ASN A 94 -8.67 -2.44 24.94
C ASN A 94 -8.53 -3.67 24.04
N PRO A 95 -7.57 -4.59 24.35
CA PRO A 95 -7.16 -5.64 23.43
C PRO A 95 -8.24 -6.70 23.21
N THR A 96 -8.45 -7.07 21.96
CA THR A 96 -9.34 -8.17 21.53
C THR A 96 -8.61 -9.51 21.42
N HIS A 97 -7.27 -9.52 21.38
CA HIS A 97 -6.40 -10.69 21.24
C HIS A 97 -6.85 -11.67 20.14
N PRO A 98 -6.95 -11.21 18.88
CA PRO A 98 -7.35 -12.10 17.79
C PRO A 98 -6.35 -13.25 17.63
N VAL A 99 -6.89 -14.44 17.35
CA VAL A 99 -6.09 -15.64 17.12
C VAL A 99 -6.13 -15.95 15.63
N VAL A 100 -4.97 -16.24 15.06
CA VAL A 100 -4.83 -16.75 13.70
C VAL A 100 -4.42 -18.21 13.79
N ASP A 101 -5.26 -19.11 13.29
CA ASP A 101 -4.95 -20.54 13.26
C ASP A 101 -3.84 -20.80 12.24
N PRO A 102 -2.71 -21.44 12.64
CA PRO A 102 -1.63 -21.74 11.71
C PRO A 102 -2.07 -22.69 10.60
N VAL A 103 -1.61 -22.41 9.39
CA VAL A 103 -1.81 -23.23 8.19
C VAL A 103 -0.46 -23.60 7.61
N GLU A 104 -0.28 -24.84 7.17
CA GLU A 104 0.96 -25.26 6.49
C GLU A 104 1.21 -24.38 5.26
N PRO A 105 2.41 -23.79 5.13
CA PRO A 105 2.71 -22.90 4.01
C PRO A 105 2.93 -23.70 2.72
N GLU A 106 2.31 -23.27 1.63
CA GLU A 106 2.64 -23.69 0.28
C GLU A 106 4.01 -23.10 -0.13
N THR A 107 4.51 -23.48 -1.29
CA THR A 107 5.75 -22.93 -1.85
C THR A 107 5.46 -22.02 -3.05
N PHE A 108 6.34 -21.05 -3.23
CA PHE A 108 6.48 -20.29 -4.48
C PHE A 108 7.90 -20.50 -5.05
N MET A 109 8.08 -20.26 -6.34
CA MET A 109 9.38 -20.39 -7.01
C MET A 109 10.13 -19.06 -6.91
N GLY A 110 10.97 -18.90 -5.90
CA GLY A 110 11.75 -17.69 -5.62
C GLY A 110 13.26 -17.88 -5.76
N PHE A 111 13.99 -16.82 -5.44
CA PHE A 111 15.45 -16.84 -5.41
C PHE A 111 15.94 -16.77 -3.96
N ARG A 112 16.93 -17.60 -3.61
CA ARG A 112 17.60 -17.55 -2.31
C ARG A 112 18.82 -16.63 -2.42
N ARG A 113 18.89 -15.62 -1.55
CA ARG A 113 20.04 -14.74 -1.44
C ARG A 113 21.12 -15.34 -0.53
N ALA A 114 22.37 -14.86 -0.66
CA ALA A 114 23.49 -15.34 0.15
C ALA A 114 23.27 -15.17 1.66
N ASP A 115 22.52 -14.14 2.08
CA ASP A 115 22.11 -13.88 3.46
C ASP A 115 20.92 -14.73 3.93
N GLY A 116 20.44 -15.65 3.10
CA GLY A 116 19.34 -16.56 3.38
C GLY A 116 17.94 -16.01 3.10
N ARG A 117 17.78 -14.72 2.74
CA ARG A 117 16.47 -14.14 2.46
C ARG A 117 15.89 -14.62 1.13
N ALA A 118 14.56 -14.71 1.08
CA ALA A 118 13.79 -14.99 -0.12
C ALA A 118 13.67 -13.75 -1.01
N ALA A 119 13.62 -13.95 -2.34
CA ALA A 119 13.32 -12.90 -3.30
C ALA A 119 12.34 -13.42 -4.37
N THR A 120 11.51 -12.55 -4.89
CA THR A 120 10.52 -12.86 -5.94
C THR A 120 10.96 -12.37 -7.31
N ARG A 121 12.02 -11.55 -7.36
CA ARG A 121 12.68 -11.06 -8.58
C ARG A 121 14.19 -11.17 -8.44
N ASN A 122 14.87 -11.15 -9.58
CA ASN A 122 16.33 -11.21 -9.68
C ASN A 122 16.82 -10.08 -10.60
N GLU A 123 16.99 -8.88 -10.02
CA GLU A 123 17.16 -7.63 -10.76
C GLU A 123 18.45 -6.91 -10.37
N LEU A 124 18.97 -6.06 -11.23
CA LEU A 124 19.99 -5.06 -10.89
C LEU A 124 19.32 -3.69 -10.70
N TRP A 125 19.67 -3.01 -9.63
CA TRP A 125 19.13 -1.71 -9.29
C TRP A 125 20.22 -0.62 -9.28
N ILE A 126 20.03 0.43 -10.09
CA ILE A 126 20.86 1.63 -10.09
C ILE A 126 20.16 2.66 -9.20
N ILE A 127 20.80 3.05 -8.10
CA ILE A 127 20.25 3.99 -7.11
C ILE A 127 21.09 5.27 -7.14
N PRO A 128 20.61 6.34 -7.80
CA PRO A 128 21.26 7.65 -7.71
C PRO A 128 21.26 8.16 -6.26
N THR A 129 22.37 8.74 -5.81
CA THR A 129 22.44 9.43 -4.51
C THR A 129 21.99 10.89 -4.63
N VAL A 130 21.93 11.42 -5.85
CA VAL A 130 21.55 12.79 -6.16
C VAL A 130 20.86 12.90 -7.52
N GLY A 131 19.92 13.82 -7.64
CA GLY A 131 19.14 14.04 -8.86
C GLY A 131 19.98 14.43 -10.08
N CYS A 132 21.17 15.01 -9.90
CA CYS A 132 22.06 15.42 -11.00
C CYS A 132 22.54 14.25 -11.87
N VAL A 133 22.54 13.02 -11.38
CA VAL A 133 22.98 11.83 -12.12
C VAL A 133 21.81 10.95 -12.62
N ASN A 134 20.57 11.41 -12.52
CA ASN A 134 19.40 10.63 -12.97
C ASN A 134 19.49 10.25 -14.46
N GLU A 135 19.88 11.18 -15.34
CA GLU A 135 20.00 10.90 -16.76
C GLU A 135 21.19 9.99 -17.08
N VAL A 136 22.27 10.10 -16.30
CA VAL A 136 23.41 9.17 -16.39
C VAL A 136 22.94 7.75 -16.01
N ALA A 137 22.19 7.61 -14.90
CA ALA A 137 21.62 6.34 -14.47
C ALA A 137 20.63 5.76 -15.50
N ARG A 138 19.82 6.62 -16.13
CA ARG A 138 18.92 6.20 -17.24
C ARG A 138 19.69 5.61 -18.40
N ALA A 139 20.73 6.31 -18.87
CA ALA A 139 21.54 5.86 -19.98
C ALA A 139 22.28 4.55 -19.65
N MET A 140 22.82 4.40 -18.41
CA MET A 140 23.42 3.14 -17.93
C MET A 140 22.39 2.00 -17.94
N CYS A 141 21.19 2.27 -17.42
CA CYS A 141 20.11 1.28 -17.39
C CYS A 141 19.72 0.82 -18.81
N GLU A 142 19.61 1.74 -19.77
CA GLU A 142 19.30 1.42 -21.17
C GLU A 142 20.40 0.59 -21.82
N GLN A 143 21.67 0.94 -21.60
CA GLN A 143 22.80 0.18 -22.11
C GLN A 143 22.89 -1.22 -21.50
N ALA A 144 22.66 -1.33 -20.18
CA ALA A 144 22.75 -2.60 -19.46
C ALA A 144 21.60 -3.59 -19.75
N GLN A 145 20.61 -3.23 -20.59
CA GLN A 145 19.59 -4.17 -21.05
C GLN A 145 20.19 -5.33 -21.89
N ASP A 146 21.38 -5.16 -22.47
CA ASP A 146 22.11 -6.24 -23.16
C ASP A 146 22.61 -7.33 -22.20
N LEU A 147 22.70 -7.04 -20.89
CA LEU A 147 23.09 -7.99 -19.86
C LEU A 147 21.92 -8.88 -19.38
N VAL A 148 20.66 -8.53 -19.73
CA VAL A 148 19.48 -9.23 -19.26
C VAL A 148 19.29 -10.53 -20.02
N ASP A 149 19.74 -11.63 -19.43
CA ASP A 149 19.57 -12.99 -19.92
C ASP A 149 19.60 -14.02 -18.76
N GLY A 150 19.34 -15.28 -19.06
CA GLY A 150 19.38 -16.35 -18.07
C GLY A 150 18.39 -16.14 -16.94
N SER A 151 18.89 -16.03 -15.70
CA SER A 151 18.06 -15.78 -14.54
C SER A 151 18.00 -14.31 -14.11
N LEU A 152 18.73 -13.40 -14.76
CA LEU A 152 18.63 -11.96 -14.56
C LEU A 152 17.38 -11.43 -15.25
N GLU A 153 16.42 -10.87 -14.48
CA GLU A 153 15.10 -10.53 -14.96
C GLU A 153 14.96 -9.07 -15.40
N GLY A 154 15.91 -8.20 -15.03
CA GLY A 154 15.89 -6.80 -15.44
C GLY A 154 16.99 -5.95 -14.82
N VAL A 155 17.21 -4.78 -15.41
CA VAL A 155 18.03 -3.69 -14.85
C VAL A 155 17.14 -2.47 -14.77
N TYR A 156 17.07 -1.84 -13.60
CA TYR A 156 16.21 -0.69 -13.32
C TYR A 156 16.98 0.43 -12.64
N TYR A 157 16.52 1.67 -12.78
CA TYR A 157 17.05 2.82 -12.07
C TYR A 157 15.91 3.58 -11.39
N PHE A 158 16.19 4.26 -10.27
CA PHE A 158 15.17 4.92 -9.46
C PHE A 158 15.45 6.42 -9.32
N PRO A 159 15.02 7.25 -10.29
CA PRO A 159 15.29 8.67 -10.30
C PRO A 159 14.54 9.40 -9.19
N HIS A 160 15.21 10.40 -8.59
CA HIS A 160 14.61 11.31 -7.64
C HIS A 160 15.31 12.69 -7.69
N PRO A 161 14.64 13.79 -7.29
CA PRO A 161 15.22 15.14 -7.40
C PRO A 161 16.07 15.57 -6.20
N PHE A 162 16.35 14.68 -5.24
CA PHE A 162 16.97 14.98 -3.96
C PHE A 162 18.45 14.60 -3.89
N GLY A 163 19.03 14.63 -2.68
CA GLY A 163 20.42 14.26 -2.40
C GLY A 163 21.39 15.45 -2.31
N CYS A 164 20.99 16.62 -2.81
CA CYS A 164 21.74 17.86 -2.66
C CYS A 164 20.83 18.95 -2.13
N SER A 165 21.40 19.90 -1.35
CA SER A 165 20.68 21.05 -0.80
C SER A 165 19.45 20.72 0.06
N GLN A 166 19.33 19.49 0.51
CA GLN A 166 18.37 19.10 1.55
C GLN A 166 18.96 19.38 2.93
N THR A 167 18.11 19.76 3.87
CA THR A 167 18.51 20.07 5.24
C THR A 167 17.88 19.13 6.25
N GLY A 168 18.54 18.97 7.40
CA GLY A 168 17.99 18.34 8.59
C GLY A 168 17.44 16.92 8.37
N ALA A 169 16.19 16.75 8.78
CA ALA A 169 15.51 15.46 8.77
C ALA A 169 15.29 14.90 7.36
N ASP A 170 15.00 15.74 6.37
CA ASP A 170 14.77 15.32 4.97
C ASP A 170 16.00 14.65 4.36
N HIS A 171 17.20 15.22 4.61
CA HIS A 171 18.44 14.63 4.11
C HIS A 171 18.71 13.26 4.71
N ALA A 172 18.55 13.13 6.04
CA ALA A 172 18.69 11.85 6.72
C ALA A 172 17.65 10.82 6.27
N GLN A 173 16.40 11.28 6.03
CA GLN A 173 15.31 10.41 5.58
C GLN A 173 15.52 9.91 4.14
N THR A 174 15.98 10.77 3.23
CA THR A 174 16.35 10.41 1.86
C THR A 174 17.42 9.31 1.88
N ARG A 175 18.52 9.52 2.63
CA ARG A 175 19.60 8.56 2.74
C ARG A 175 19.12 7.21 3.29
N ARG A 176 18.38 7.22 4.41
CA ARG A 176 17.81 5.98 5.01
C ARG A 176 16.94 5.22 4.02
N LEU A 177 16.09 5.94 3.25
CA LEU A 177 15.22 5.29 2.28
C LEU A 177 16.01 4.64 1.12
N LEU A 178 17.01 5.35 0.56
CA LEU A 178 17.85 4.81 -0.52
C LEU A 178 18.62 3.56 -0.05
N VAL A 179 19.16 3.60 1.18
CA VAL A 179 19.81 2.44 1.79
C VAL A 179 18.82 1.31 2.06
N ALA A 180 17.62 1.60 2.54
CA ALA A 180 16.60 0.57 2.75
C ALA A 180 16.18 -0.10 1.44
N LEU A 181 16.03 0.66 0.34
CA LEU A 181 15.80 0.10 -0.99
C LEU A 181 16.94 -0.81 -1.43
N SER A 182 18.20 -0.43 -1.21
CA SER A 182 19.36 -1.26 -1.58
C SER A 182 19.43 -2.61 -0.85
N ARG A 183 18.78 -2.71 0.31
CA ARG A 183 18.67 -3.94 1.09
C ARG A 183 17.56 -4.87 0.60
N HIS A 184 16.71 -4.43 -0.34
CA HIS A 184 15.60 -5.23 -0.82
C HIS A 184 16.10 -6.52 -1.49
N PRO A 185 15.54 -7.70 -1.17
CA PRO A 185 16.04 -8.97 -1.69
C PRO A 185 15.82 -9.16 -3.20
N ASN A 186 14.86 -8.46 -3.82
CA ASN A 186 14.68 -8.50 -5.28
C ASN A 186 15.86 -7.90 -6.05
N ALA A 187 16.62 -6.98 -5.43
CA ALA A 187 17.88 -6.47 -5.98
C ALA A 187 18.99 -7.51 -5.79
N ALA A 188 19.28 -8.29 -6.82
CA ALA A 188 20.41 -9.24 -6.83
C ALA A 188 21.74 -8.51 -6.82
N GLY A 189 21.79 -7.30 -7.42
CA GLY A 189 22.92 -6.40 -7.38
C GLY A 189 22.45 -4.94 -7.33
N VAL A 190 23.22 -4.10 -6.67
CA VAL A 190 22.93 -2.66 -6.52
C VAL A 190 24.15 -1.85 -6.90
N LEU A 191 23.94 -0.84 -7.75
CA LEU A 191 24.93 0.19 -8.03
C LEU A 191 24.43 1.52 -7.45
N PHE A 192 25.07 2.02 -6.39
CA PHE A 192 24.91 3.41 -5.98
C PHE A 192 25.70 4.32 -6.91
N LEU A 193 25.01 5.29 -7.54
CA LEU A 193 25.60 6.24 -8.48
C LEU A 193 25.61 7.63 -7.85
N SER A 194 26.81 8.15 -7.61
CA SER A 194 27.10 9.45 -7.03
C SER A 194 27.64 10.42 -8.07
N LEU A 195 27.41 11.73 -7.89
CA LEU A 195 28.09 12.76 -8.69
C LEU A 195 29.52 13.00 -8.17
N GLY A 196 29.66 13.23 -6.86
CA GLY A 196 30.92 13.50 -6.15
C GLY A 196 30.96 14.81 -5.38
N CYS A 197 29.96 15.70 -5.51
CA CYS A 197 29.88 16.96 -4.79
C CYS A 197 28.55 17.18 -4.05
N GLU A 198 27.69 16.18 -4.02
CA GLU A 198 26.39 16.21 -3.32
C GLU A 198 26.52 16.14 -1.81
N ASN A 199 25.46 16.58 -1.10
CA ASN A 199 25.39 16.47 0.36
C ASN A 199 25.17 15.01 0.83
N CYS A 200 24.45 14.19 0.05
CA CYS A 200 24.30 12.76 0.31
C CYS A 200 25.56 12.02 -0.17
N THR A 201 26.65 12.20 0.55
CA THR A 201 27.96 11.70 0.15
C THR A 201 28.05 10.18 0.18
N HIS A 202 28.96 9.61 -0.63
CA HIS A 202 29.28 8.19 -0.60
C HIS A 202 29.58 7.69 0.83
N GLN A 203 30.37 8.43 1.62
CA GLN A 203 30.70 8.04 2.99
C GLN A 203 29.45 7.99 3.89
N GLN A 204 28.53 8.93 3.77
CA GLN A 204 27.28 8.90 4.55
C GLN A 204 26.39 7.72 4.17
N VAL A 205 26.39 7.30 2.90
CA VAL A 205 25.66 6.10 2.47
C VAL A 205 26.32 4.83 3.05
N LEU A 206 27.65 4.77 3.06
CA LEU A 206 28.40 3.68 3.71
C LEU A 206 28.11 3.61 5.21
N ASP A 207 28.12 4.74 5.91
CA ASP A 207 27.84 4.82 7.35
C ASP A 207 26.41 4.32 7.67
N GLU A 208 25.43 4.63 6.81
CA GLU A 208 24.03 4.18 6.95
C GLU A 208 23.86 2.69 6.59
N LEU A 209 24.64 2.18 5.62
CA LEU A 209 24.67 0.75 5.27
C LEU A 209 25.24 -0.10 6.39
N GLY A 210 26.27 0.40 7.11
CA GLY A 210 27.00 -0.39 8.10
C GLY A 210 27.68 -1.59 7.47
N ASP A 211 27.46 -2.78 8.03
CA ASP A 211 27.95 -4.03 7.45
C ASP A 211 27.05 -4.45 6.28
N PHE A 212 27.61 -4.70 5.12
CA PHE A 212 26.88 -5.05 3.90
C PHE A 212 27.71 -5.96 2.98
N ASP A 213 27.05 -6.63 2.06
CA ASP A 213 27.68 -7.49 1.05
C ASP A 213 28.32 -6.63 -0.05
N HIS A 214 29.65 -6.52 -0.02
CA HIS A 214 30.45 -5.77 -0.98
C HIS A 214 30.46 -6.37 -2.41
N GLU A 215 30.10 -7.63 -2.59
CA GLU A 215 29.94 -8.22 -3.91
C GLU A 215 28.63 -7.78 -4.56
N ARG A 216 27.57 -7.68 -3.74
CA ARG A 216 26.22 -7.31 -4.19
C ARG A 216 26.01 -5.79 -4.31
N VAL A 217 26.62 -4.98 -3.44
CA VAL A 217 26.44 -3.52 -3.43
C VAL A 217 27.74 -2.84 -3.85
N ARG A 218 27.68 -2.12 -4.96
CA ARG A 218 28.81 -1.41 -5.57
C ARG A 218 28.53 0.08 -5.63
N PHE A 219 29.59 0.86 -5.80
CA PHE A 219 29.54 2.32 -5.85
C PHE A 219 30.32 2.83 -7.05
N LEU A 220 29.79 3.89 -7.67
CA LEU A 220 30.48 4.66 -8.71
C LEU A 220 30.26 6.15 -8.47
N THR A 221 31.34 6.92 -8.43
CA THR A 221 31.31 8.38 -8.37
C THR A 221 31.69 8.93 -9.74
N CYS A 222 30.77 9.66 -10.39
CA CYS A 222 30.98 10.12 -11.78
C CYS A 222 32.21 11.00 -11.92
N GLN A 223 32.49 11.89 -10.96
CA GLN A 223 33.66 12.83 -11.02
C GLN A 223 34.99 12.13 -10.81
N ASP A 224 35.03 10.91 -10.32
CA ASP A 224 36.29 10.17 -10.04
C ASP A 224 36.78 9.36 -11.25
N VAL A 225 35.99 9.25 -12.32
CA VAL A 225 36.27 8.44 -13.49
C VAL A 225 36.28 9.27 -14.78
N ALA A 226 36.96 8.77 -15.79
CA ALA A 226 37.04 9.47 -17.08
C ALA A 226 35.75 9.31 -17.92
N ASP A 227 35.04 8.16 -17.77
CA ASP A 227 33.80 7.86 -18.46
C ASP A 227 32.93 6.96 -17.55
N GLU A 228 31.93 7.56 -16.95
CA GLU A 228 31.04 6.88 -16.01
C GLU A 228 30.16 5.84 -16.70
N GLN A 229 29.86 5.98 -17.99
CA GLN A 229 29.07 4.98 -18.73
C GLN A 229 29.85 3.69 -18.92
N ILE A 230 31.15 3.80 -19.30
CA ILE A 230 32.03 2.64 -19.47
C ILE A 230 32.27 1.94 -18.14
N GLU A 231 32.61 2.69 -17.09
CA GLU A 231 32.89 2.10 -15.78
C GLU A 231 31.61 1.54 -15.13
N GLY A 232 30.48 2.23 -15.26
CA GLY A 232 29.18 1.75 -14.78
C GLY A 232 28.75 0.44 -15.45
N HIS A 233 28.90 0.33 -16.77
CA HIS A 233 28.59 -0.90 -17.50
C HIS A 233 29.48 -2.08 -17.07
N LYS A 234 30.76 -1.87 -16.80
CA LYS A 234 31.68 -2.90 -16.28
C LYS A 234 31.18 -3.41 -14.91
N ILE A 235 30.84 -2.50 -13.99
CA ILE A 235 30.32 -2.86 -12.66
C ILE A 235 28.99 -3.63 -12.80
N LEU A 236 28.08 -3.16 -13.68
CA LEU A 236 26.81 -3.84 -13.91
C LEU A 236 26.99 -5.22 -14.55
N ALA A 237 28.00 -5.42 -15.41
CA ALA A 237 28.33 -6.72 -15.98
C ALA A 237 28.82 -7.70 -14.88
N GLU A 238 29.70 -7.26 -13.96
CA GLU A 238 30.12 -8.08 -12.82
C GLU A 238 28.93 -8.47 -11.92
N LEU A 239 28.04 -7.50 -11.62
CA LEU A 239 26.82 -7.74 -10.85
C LEU A 239 25.85 -8.69 -11.58
N ALA A 240 25.76 -8.58 -12.92
CA ALA A 240 24.94 -9.48 -13.73
C ALA A 240 25.47 -10.92 -13.70
N ASP A 241 26.78 -11.10 -13.81
CA ASP A 241 27.42 -12.43 -13.73
C ASP A 241 27.16 -13.08 -12.36
N LEU A 242 27.18 -12.31 -11.27
CA LEU A 242 26.82 -12.78 -9.93
C LEU A 242 25.34 -13.14 -9.86
N ALA A 243 24.44 -12.25 -10.31
CA ALA A 243 23.00 -12.43 -10.30
C ALA A 243 22.55 -13.67 -11.08
N LYS A 244 23.19 -13.96 -12.23
CA LYS A 244 22.88 -15.12 -13.09
C LYS A 244 23.24 -16.47 -12.48
N GLN A 245 24.01 -16.50 -11.38
CA GLN A 245 24.27 -17.75 -10.64
C GLN A 245 23.03 -18.23 -9.85
N ALA A 246 22.14 -17.29 -9.46
CA ALA A 246 20.93 -17.62 -8.74
C ALA A 246 19.92 -18.35 -9.66
N LYS A 247 19.18 -19.30 -9.09
CA LYS A 247 18.10 -20.02 -9.78
C LYS A 247 16.85 -19.98 -8.91
N ARG A 248 15.68 -20.01 -9.56
CA ARG A 248 14.43 -20.16 -8.82
C ARG A 248 14.37 -21.55 -8.18
N GLU A 249 14.02 -21.58 -6.92
CA GLU A 249 13.83 -22.79 -6.11
C GLU A 249 12.52 -22.68 -5.31
N PRO A 250 11.96 -23.80 -4.83
CA PRO A 250 10.81 -23.78 -3.94
C PRO A 250 11.16 -23.08 -2.61
N ILE A 251 10.43 -22.04 -2.29
CA ILE A 251 10.54 -21.26 -1.03
C ILE A 251 9.17 -21.28 -0.35
N LEU A 252 9.15 -21.46 0.97
CA LEU A 252 7.90 -21.48 1.73
C LEU A 252 7.23 -20.10 1.74
N ALA A 253 5.91 -20.09 1.64
CA ALA A 253 5.10 -18.87 1.72
C ALA A 253 5.21 -18.16 3.09
N SER A 254 5.74 -18.84 4.12
CA SER A 254 6.11 -18.24 5.41
C SER A 254 7.23 -17.19 5.32
N GLU A 255 7.99 -17.17 4.22
CA GLU A 255 9.01 -16.16 3.96
C GLU A 255 8.48 -14.98 3.11
N LEU A 256 7.22 -15.05 2.68
CA LEU A 256 6.62 -13.99 1.87
C LEU A 256 6.30 -12.75 2.71
N VAL A 257 6.65 -11.58 2.19
CA VAL A 257 6.29 -10.27 2.75
C VAL A 257 5.42 -9.55 1.74
N ILE A 258 4.19 -9.21 2.13
CA ILE A 258 3.27 -8.45 1.27
C ILE A 258 3.00 -7.05 1.81
N GLY A 259 2.92 -6.07 0.91
CA GLY A 259 2.54 -4.70 1.20
C GLY A 259 1.07 -4.45 0.87
N LEU A 260 0.39 -3.67 1.69
CA LEU A 260 -1.04 -3.39 1.59
C LEU A 260 -1.26 -1.90 1.33
N LYS A 261 -1.87 -1.56 0.19
CA LYS A 261 -2.04 -0.18 -0.28
C LYS A 261 -3.40 0.01 -0.95
N CYS A 262 -3.95 1.22 -0.88
CA CYS A 262 -5.06 1.62 -1.75
C CYS A 262 -4.85 3.01 -2.36
N GLY A 263 -5.34 3.22 -3.58
CA GLY A 263 -5.28 4.51 -4.25
C GLY A 263 -6.46 4.69 -5.19
N GLY A 264 -7.05 5.92 -5.23
CA GLY A 264 -8.25 6.17 -6.02
C GLY A 264 -9.46 5.37 -5.54
N SER A 265 -9.66 5.28 -4.22
CA SER A 265 -10.75 4.51 -3.59
C SER A 265 -12.13 5.04 -3.96
N ASP A 266 -13.12 4.15 -4.04
CA ASP A 266 -14.55 4.40 -4.21
C ASP A 266 -15.37 3.76 -3.09
N GLY A 267 -16.69 3.93 -3.12
CA GLY A 267 -17.61 3.35 -2.12
C GLY A 267 -17.64 1.82 -2.08
N LEU A 268 -17.14 1.15 -3.12
CA LEU A 268 -17.03 -0.31 -3.17
C LEU A 268 -15.68 -0.83 -2.66
N SER A 269 -14.68 0.03 -2.48
CA SER A 269 -13.33 -0.35 -2.04
C SER A 269 -13.34 -1.12 -0.72
N GLY A 270 -14.08 -0.64 0.27
CA GLY A 270 -14.22 -1.28 1.59
C GLY A 270 -15.18 -2.47 1.62
N ILE A 271 -15.79 -2.83 0.50
CA ILE A 271 -16.76 -3.93 0.37
C ILE A 271 -16.18 -5.07 -0.47
N THR A 272 -15.38 -4.74 -1.47
CA THR A 272 -14.83 -5.70 -2.44
C THR A 272 -13.31 -5.85 -2.28
N ALA A 273 -12.50 -4.98 -2.89
CA ALA A 273 -11.05 -5.15 -2.97
C ALA A 273 -10.33 -5.13 -1.61
N ASN A 274 -10.65 -4.17 -0.71
CA ASN A 274 -9.95 -4.07 0.57
C ASN A 274 -10.19 -5.28 1.48
N PRO A 275 -11.43 -5.76 1.70
CA PRO A 275 -11.64 -6.98 2.48
C PRO A 275 -11.07 -8.23 1.80
N THR A 276 -11.03 -8.30 0.46
CA THR A 276 -10.34 -9.39 -0.26
C THR A 276 -8.85 -9.39 0.06
N ILE A 277 -8.20 -8.22 -0.01
CA ILE A 277 -6.79 -8.06 0.38
C ILE A 277 -6.60 -8.41 1.87
N GLY A 278 -7.52 -8.01 2.74
CA GLY A 278 -7.48 -8.35 4.16
C GLY A 278 -7.52 -9.86 4.42
N ARG A 279 -8.37 -10.60 3.69
CA ARG A 279 -8.37 -12.08 3.76
C ARG A 279 -7.05 -12.67 3.27
N VAL A 280 -6.46 -12.10 2.20
CA VAL A 280 -5.13 -12.53 1.74
C VAL A 280 -4.05 -12.21 2.78
N SER A 281 -4.12 -11.06 3.45
CA SER A 281 -3.25 -10.73 4.59
C SER A 281 -3.34 -11.78 5.69
N ASP A 282 -4.56 -12.14 6.10
CA ASP A 282 -4.79 -13.19 7.11
C ASP A 282 -4.26 -14.56 6.62
N MET A 283 -4.44 -14.91 5.36
CA MET A 283 -3.90 -16.16 4.77
C MET A 283 -2.37 -16.21 4.79
N VAL A 284 -1.70 -15.08 4.51
CA VAL A 284 -0.23 -14.97 4.57
C VAL A 284 0.25 -15.10 6.01
N VAL A 285 -0.39 -14.39 6.94
CA VAL A 285 -0.03 -14.44 8.37
C VAL A 285 -0.27 -15.86 8.95
N ALA A 286 -1.38 -16.51 8.60
CA ALA A 286 -1.67 -17.87 9.02
C ALA A 286 -0.60 -18.89 8.60
N ARG A 287 0.15 -18.60 7.53
CA ARG A 287 1.25 -19.41 7.00
C ARG A 287 2.63 -18.99 7.53
N GLY A 288 2.65 -18.09 8.50
CA GLY A 288 3.90 -17.56 9.09
C GLY A 288 4.55 -16.44 8.28
N GLY A 289 3.90 -15.94 7.22
CA GLY A 289 4.39 -14.81 6.43
C GLY A 289 4.16 -13.46 7.10
N THR A 290 4.46 -12.39 6.37
CA THR A 290 4.41 -11.01 6.87
C THR A 290 3.53 -10.14 5.97
N SER A 291 2.67 -9.34 6.61
CA SER A 291 1.88 -8.29 5.96
C SER A 291 2.25 -6.92 6.52
N VAL A 292 2.32 -5.90 5.66
CA VAL A 292 2.68 -4.54 6.06
C VAL A 292 1.58 -3.57 5.61
N LEU A 293 0.89 -2.96 6.59
CA LEU A 293 -0.15 -1.95 6.38
C LEU A 293 0.44 -0.56 6.56
N THR A 294 0.24 0.33 5.60
CA THR A 294 0.68 1.73 5.64
C THR A 294 -0.49 2.69 5.42
N GLU A 295 -0.21 3.96 5.09
CA GLU A 295 -1.22 5.02 4.87
C GLU A 295 -1.86 5.51 6.17
N VAL A 296 -1.02 5.97 7.12
CA VAL A 296 -1.47 6.40 8.44
C VAL A 296 -2.63 7.41 8.39
N PRO A 297 -2.65 8.43 7.50
CA PRO A 297 -3.78 9.36 7.39
C PRO A 297 -5.11 8.70 6.98
N GLU A 298 -5.07 7.50 6.41
CA GLU A 298 -6.27 6.74 6.02
C GLU A 298 -6.71 5.75 7.11
N MET A 299 -6.21 5.92 8.34
CA MET A 299 -6.63 5.17 9.52
C MET A 299 -7.47 6.03 10.48
N PHE A 300 -7.46 7.36 10.30
CA PHE A 300 -8.14 8.30 11.20
C PHE A 300 -9.66 8.11 11.19
N GLY A 301 -10.25 7.97 12.37
CA GLY A 301 -11.67 7.62 12.57
C GLY A 301 -11.96 6.11 12.54
N ALA A 302 -10.94 5.27 12.27
CA ALA A 302 -11.03 3.82 12.31
C ALA A 302 -9.93 3.19 13.19
N GLU A 303 -9.27 4.00 14.02
CA GLU A 303 -8.10 3.61 14.80
C GLU A 303 -8.37 2.42 15.72
N SER A 304 -9.55 2.35 16.35
CA SER A 304 -9.93 1.24 17.24
C SER A 304 -9.91 -0.12 16.55
N ILE A 305 -10.25 -0.18 15.24
CA ILE A 305 -10.18 -1.44 14.47
C ILE A 305 -8.76 -2.01 14.45
N LEU A 306 -7.75 -1.14 14.51
CA LEU A 306 -6.33 -1.52 14.52
C LEU A 306 -5.79 -1.63 15.94
N LEU A 307 -5.97 -0.61 16.76
CA LEU A 307 -5.36 -0.50 18.09
C LEU A 307 -5.83 -1.61 19.04
N ASP A 308 -7.10 -2.04 18.97
CA ASP A 308 -7.64 -3.14 19.75
C ASP A 308 -7.05 -4.52 19.39
N ARG A 309 -6.30 -4.60 18.27
CA ARG A 309 -5.60 -5.80 17.81
C ARG A 309 -4.10 -5.77 18.06
N CYS A 310 -3.56 -4.73 18.68
CA CYS A 310 -2.15 -4.70 19.05
C CYS A 310 -1.84 -5.86 20.00
N GLU A 311 -0.77 -6.61 19.69
CA GLU A 311 -0.37 -7.83 20.40
C GLU A 311 -0.16 -7.59 21.90
N ASN A 312 0.35 -6.40 22.23
CA ASN A 312 0.63 -5.98 23.60
C ASN A 312 0.58 -4.45 23.72
N GLU A 313 0.64 -3.97 24.97
CA GLU A 313 0.57 -2.53 25.30
C GLU A 313 1.75 -1.72 24.71
N GLN A 314 2.93 -2.31 24.55
CA GLN A 314 4.08 -1.64 23.93
C GLN A 314 3.79 -1.34 22.45
N VAL A 315 3.28 -2.32 21.70
CA VAL A 315 2.90 -2.14 20.29
C VAL A 315 1.76 -1.11 20.17
N PHE A 316 0.77 -1.18 21.08
CA PHE A 316 -0.31 -0.20 21.15
C PHE A 316 0.19 1.23 21.35
N ASN A 317 1.12 1.45 22.29
CA ASN A 317 1.67 2.77 22.57
C ASN A 317 2.40 3.33 21.34
N VAL A 318 3.25 2.53 20.70
CA VAL A 318 3.97 2.98 19.47
C VAL A 318 3.01 3.24 18.32
N ALA A 319 1.95 2.45 18.17
CA ALA A 319 0.90 2.68 17.17
C ALA A 319 0.13 3.98 17.43
N SER A 320 -0.24 4.22 18.68
CA SER A 320 -0.94 5.44 19.12
C SER A 320 -0.07 6.69 18.88
N ASP A 321 1.21 6.62 19.24
CA ASP A 321 2.19 7.69 19.01
C ASP A 321 2.36 7.98 17.51
N MET A 322 2.42 6.95 16.66
CA MET A 322 2.48 7.10 15.21
C MET A 322 1.23 7.81 14.64
N LEU A 323 0.03 7.40 15.10
CA LEU A 323 -1.24 7.98 14.66
C LEU A 323 -1.35 9.45 15.05
N ASN A 324 -1.09 9.79 16.32
CA ASN A 324 -1.13 11.17 16.81
C ASN A 324 -0.01 12.00 16.21
N GLY A 325 1.21 11.48 16.09
CA GLY A 325 2.33 12.18 15.44
C GLY A 325 2.04 12.57 13.99
N PHE A 326 1.24 11.79 13.26
CA PHE A 326 0.78 12.18 11.92
C PHE A 326 -0.30 13.28 11.96
N LYS A 327 -1.18 13.28 12.97
CA LYS A 327 -2.15 14.40 13.19
C LYS A 327 -1.41 15.69 13.53
N ASP A 328 -0.41 15.61 14.40
CA ASP A 328 0.46 16.75 14.74
C ASP A 328 1.20 17.28 13.51
N TYR A 329 1.64 16.39 12.63
CA TYR A 329 2.27 16.77 11.35
C TYR A 329 1.32 17.63 10.51
N PHE A 330 0.06 17.23 10.32
CA PHE A 330 -0.95 18.06 9.62
C PHE A 330 -1.14 19.41 10.31
N ILE A 331 -1.35 19.42 11.63
CA ILE A 331 -1.58 20.63 12.41
C ILE A 331 -0.40 21.59 12.32
N SER A 332 0.85 21.09 12.39
CA SER A 332 2.08 21.88 12.29
C SER A 332 2.25 22.58 10.94
N HIS A 333 1.63 22.03 9.88
CA HIS A 333 1.60 22.63 8.54
C HIS A 333 0.38 23.51 8.29
N GLY A 334 -0.49 23.70 9.29
CA GLY A 334 -1.73 24.48 9.16
C GLY A 334 -2.82 23.78 8.36
N GLU A 335 -2.68 22.48 8.14
CA GLU A 335 -3.63 21.64 7.41
C GLU A 335 -4.65 21.00 8.36
N VAL A 336 -5.84 20.71 7.84
CA VAL A 336 -6.87 20.01 8.60
C VAL A 336 -6.67 18.50 8.49
N VAL A 337 -6.74 17.80 9.61
CA VAL A 337 -6.54 16.34 9.70
C VAL A 337 -7.51 15.56 8.79
N TYR A 338 -8.70 16.09 8.54
CA TYR A 338 -9.80 15.46 7.79
C TYR A 338 -10.00 16.01 6.36
N GLU A 339 -9.00 16.62 5.72
CA GLU A 339 -9.07 17.11 4.34
C GLU A 339 -9.36 16.00 3.32
N ASN A 340 -8.84 14.80 3.53
CA ASN A 340 -9.23 13.60 2.80
C ASN A 340 -10.71 13.23 3.15
N PRO A 341 -11.55 12.73 2.24
CA PRO A 341 -11.31 12.15 0.91
C PRO A 341 -11.17 13.20 -0.21
N SER A 342 -10.40 12.81 -1.26
CA SER A 342 -10.25 13.62 -2.47
C SER A 342 -11.58 13.77 -3.24
N PRO A 343 -11.70 14.77 -4.16
CA PRO A 343 -12.89 14.89 -4.99
C PRO A 343 -13.28 13.61 -5.72
N GLY A 344 -12.31 12.88 -6.29
CA GLY A 344 -12.57 11.61 -6.96
C GLY A 344 -13.08 10.49 -6.04
N ASN A 345 -12.67 10.46 -4.77
CA ASN A 345 -13.23 9.54 -3.79
C ASN A 345 -14.69 9.89 -3.45
N LYS A 346 -15.00 11.20 -3.33
CA LYS A 346 -16.37 11.68 -3.08
C LYS A 346 -17.29 11.34 -4.25
N ASP A 347 -16.87 11.58 -5.48
CA ASP A 347 -17.61 11.16 -6.68
C ASP A 347 -17.89 9.65 -6.72
N GLY A 348 -17.00 8.85 -6.11
CA GLY A 348 -17.13 7.40 -5.98
C GLY A 348 -17.99 6.91 -4.82
N GLY A 349 -18.60 7.81 -4.01
CA GLY A 349 -19.55 7.50 -2.93
C GLY A 349 -18.95 7.56 -1.51
N ILE A 350 -17.66 7.86 -1.34
CA ILE A 350 -17.05 8.09 -0.03
C ILE A 350 -17.40 9.50 0.45
N THR A 351 -17.82 9.65 1.70
CA THR A 351 -18.38 10.91 2.22
C THR A 351 -17.38 11.67 3.10
N THR A 352 -16.83 11.01 4.10
CA THR A 352 -15.97 11.56 5.15
C THR A 352 -14.65 10.79 5.22
N LEU A 353 -13.69 11.26 6.01
CA LEU A 353 -12.45 10.51 6.22
C LEU A 353 -12.72 9.22 6.98
N GLU A 354 -13.61 9.22 7.99
CA GLU A 354 -14.00 8.02 8.74
C GLU A 354 -14.61 6.95 7.80
N ASP A 355 -15.47 7.36 6.87
CA ASP A 355 -16.07 6.47 5.86
C ASP A 355 -14.96 5.83 4.98
N LYS A 356 -13.97 6.62 4.58
CA LYS A 356 -12.80 6.14 3.84
C LYS A 356 -11.95 5.20 4.68
N SER A 357 -11.61 5.60 5.91
CA SER A 357 -10.71 4.88 6.80
C SER A 357 -11.28 3.53 7.22
N CYS A 358 -12.55 3.46 7.61
CA CYS A 358 -13.21 2.18 7.92
C CYS A 358 -13.14 1.19 6.76
N GLY A 359 -13.21 1.67 5.52
CA GLY A 359 -13.03 0.84 4.33
C GLY A 359 -11.55 0.51 4.04
N CYS A 360 -10.63 1.44 4.30
CA CYS A 360 -9.20 1.28 4.02
C CYS A 360 -8.53 0.28 4.96
N VAL A 361 -8.81 0.33 6.27
CA VAL A 361 -8.20 -0.57 7.27
C VAL A 361 -8.60 -2.03 7.10
N GLN A 362 -9.66 -2.32 6.33
CA GLN A 362 -10.06 -3.69 5.98
C GLN A 362 -8.92 -4.46 5.28
N LYS A 363 -7.99 -3.77 4.59
CA LYS A 363 -6.80 -4.39 3.97
C LYS A 363 -5.93 -5.14 4.99
N GLY A 364 -5.91 -4.68 6.24
CA GLY A 364 -5.13 -5.30 7.32
C GLY A 364 -5.73 -6.60 7.87
N GLY A 365 -6.85 -7.08 7.30
CA GLY A 365 -7.51 -8.31 7.78
C GLY A 365 -7.88 -8.27 9.25
N SER A 366 -7.76 -9.40 9.90
CA SER A 366 -8.13 -9.61 11.31
C SER A 366 -6.96 -10.03 12.24
N ALA A 367 -5.76 -10.26 11.68
CA ALA A 367 -4.60 -10.72 12.44
C ALA A 367 -4.14 -9.69 13.51
N PRO A 368 -3.47 -10.15 14.59
CA PRO A 368 -2.85 -9.24 15.56
C PRO A 368 -1.78 -8.38 14.90
N ILE A 369 -1.66 -7.12 15.36
CA ILE A 369 -0.57 -6.22 14.97
C ILE A 369 0.61 -6.50 15.89
N VAL A 370 1.72 -6.97 15.29
CA VAL A 370 2.90 -7.45 16.01
C VAL A 370 4.03 -6.42 16.09
N ASP A 371 4.02 -5.42 15.18
CA ASP A 371 5.05 -4.38 15.15
C ASP A 371 4.57 -3.08 14.49
N VAL A 372 5.27 -1.98 14.79
CA VAL A 372 5.06 -0.66 14.18
C VAL A 372 6.39 -0.13 13.70
N LEU A 373 6.52 0.06 12.39
CA LEU A 373 7.75 0.43 11.72
C LEU A 373 7.80 1.95 11.46
N PRO A 374 8.94 2.62 11.69
CA PRO A 374 9.13 3.98 11.23
C PRO A 374 9.20 4.03 9.69
N TYR A 375 9.08 5.23 9.10
CA TYR A 375 9.32 5.41 7.67
C TYR A 375 10.72 4.91 7.27
N ALA A 376 10.81 4.15 6.19
CA ALA A 376 12.02 3.41 5.76
C ALA A 376 12.47 2.30 6.73
N GLY A 377 11.65 1.89 7.70
CA GLY A 377 11.90 0.73 8.57
C GLY A 377 11.72 -0.59 7.82
N GLN A 378 12.45 -1.63 8.26
CA GLN A 378 12.40 -2.98 7.68
C GLN A 378 11.43 -3.86 8.47
N ALA A 379 10.60 -4.64 7.78
CA ALA A 379 9.72 -5.63 8.40
C ALA A 379 10.53 -6.89 8.77
N THR A 380 10.76 -7.07 10.06
CA THR A 380 11.56 -8.19 10.60
C THR A 380 10.76 -9.16 11.45
N LYS A 381 9.53 -8.79 11.86
CA LYS A 381 8.64 -9.67 12.61
C LYS A 381 7.56 -10.26 11.69
N HIS A 382 7.39 -11.58 11.77
CA HIS A 382 6.30 -12.26 11.08
C HIS A 382 4.95 -11.86 11.67
N GLY A 383 3.94 -11.68 10.80
CA GLY A 383 2.62 -11.23 11.18
C GLY A 383 2.23 -9.90 10.53
N LEU A 384 1.19 -9.23 11.04
CA LEU A 384 0.77 -7.93 10.53
C LEU A 384 1.57 -6.82 11.21
N ASN A 385 2.28 -6.03 10.39
CA ASN A 385 3.04 -4.86 10.83
C ASN A 385 2.36 -3.58 10.34
N MET A 386 2.39 -2.52 11.13
CA MET A 386 2.05 -1.16 10.68
C MET A 386 3.32 -0.43 10.24
N LEU A 387 3.24 0.35 9.17
CA LEU A 387 4.36 1.15 8.65
C LEU A 387 3.97 2.63 8.60
N CYS A 388 4.76 3.47 9.24
CA CYS A 388 4.63 4.92 9.13
C CYS A 388 4.82 5.35 7.67
N GLY A 389 3.78 5.93 7.07
CA GLY A 389 3.82 6.43 5.71
C GLY A 389 2.58 7.25 5.38
N PRO A 390 2.70 8.26 4.47
CA PRO A 390 1.59 9.09 4.06
C PRO A 390 0.62 8.35 3.14
N GLY A 391 -0.53 8.98 2.82
CA GLY A 391 -1.51 8.45 1.87
C GLY A 391 -1.10 8.58 0.39
N ASN A 392 -0.03 9.32 0.06
CA ASN A 392 0.46 9.45 -1.31
C ASN A 392 0.90 8.10 -1.88
N ASP A 393 0.34 7.71 -3.04
CA ASP A 393 0.51 6.39 -3.64
C ASP A 393 1.98 6.02 -3.86
N MET A 394 2.76 6.91 -4.46
CA MET A 394 4.16 6.65 -4.79
C MET A 394 5.04 6.61 -3.53
N VAL A 395 4.83 7.54 -2.59
CA VAL A 395 5.63 7.61 -1.36
C VAL A 395 5.39 6.38 -0.49
N SER A 396 4.13 5.98 -0.30
CA SER A 396 3.78 4.83 0.54
C SER A 396 4.22 3.49 -0.07
N THR A 397 4.12 3.32 -1.40
CA THR A 397 4.61 2.08 -2.04
C THR A 397 6.13 2.00 -2.10
N THR A 398 6.82 3.15 -2.19
CA THR A 398 8.28 3.20 -2.01
C THR A 398 8.66 2.79 -0.59
N ALA A 399 7.92 3.26 0.42
CA ALA A 399 8.13 2.84 1.82
C ALA A 399 7.85 1.35 2.03
N LEU A 400 6.81 0.78 1.41
CA LEU A 400 6.54 -0.67 1.44
C LEU A 400 7.67 -1.48 0.78
N THR A 401 8.18 -1.01 -0.37
CA THR A 401 9.35 -1.63 -1.00
C THR A 401 10.56 -1.55 -0.07
N ALA A 402 10.84 -0.38 0.50
CA ALA A 402 11.93 -0.19 1.46
C ALA A 402 11.76 -1.06 2.71
N ALA A 403 10.54 -1.36 3.14
CA ALA A 403 10.26 -2.29 4.24
C ALA A 403 10.53 -3.76 3.89
N GLY A 404 10.81 -4.09 2.63
CA GLY A 404 11.13 -5.44 2.15
C GLY A 404 9.93 -6.19 1.59
N CYS A 405 8.83 -5.52 1.25
CA CYS A 405 7.65 -6.17 0.67
C CYS A 405 7.95 -6.73 -0.72
N HIS A 406 7.83 -8.04 -0.88
CA HIS A 406 8.08 -8.77 -2.12
C HIS A 406 7.01 -8.51 -3.19
N VAL A 407 5.77 -8.31 -2.76
CA VAL A 407 4.60 -8.03 -3.61
C VAL A 407 3.73 -7.01 -2.91
N ILE A 408 3.25 -6.00 -3.63
CA ILE A 408 2.34 -4.98 -3.11
C ILE A 408 0.94 -5.22 -3.68
N LEU A 409 -0.06 -5.40 -2.81
CA LEU A 409 -1.47 -5.48 -3.16
C LEU A 409 -2.05 -4.07 -3.17
N PHE A 410 -2.39 -3.57 -4.34
CA PHE A 410 -2.83 -2.20 -4.56
C PHE A 410 -4.29 -2.17 -5.01
N SER A 411 -5.22 -1.90 -4.08
CA SER A 411 -6.63 -1.76 -4.44
C SER A 411 -6.92 -0.40 -5.06
N THR A 412 -7.84 -0.36 -6.03
CA THR A 412 -8.27 0.89 -6.67
C THR A 412 -9.66 0.79 -7.27
N GLY A 413 -10.48 1.83 -7.08
CA GLY A 413 -11.79 1.99 -7.69
C GLY A 413 -11.80 2.89 -8.94
N ARG A 414 -10.72 3.67 -9.15
CA ARG A 414 -10.57 4.62 -10.27
C ARG A 414 -9.49 4.21 -11.26
N GLY A 415 -8.55 3.36 -10.82
CA GLY A 415 -7.42 2.87 -11.61
C GLY A 415 -6.21 3.83 -11.62
N THR A 416 -5.02 3.25 -11.68
CA THR A 416 -3.76 3.97 -11.89
C THR A 416 -2.78 3.07 -12.64
N PRO A 417 -2.00 3.62 -13.61
CA PRO A 417 -0.97 2.86 -14.32
C PRO A 417 0.31 2.63 -13.50
N PHE A 418 0.49 3.36 -12.41
CA PHE A 418 1.66 3.38 -11.54
C PHE A 418 2.11 1.96 -11.10
N GLY A 419 3.42 1.75 -10.94
CA GLY A 419 4.04 0.57 -10.35
C GLY A 419 5.24 0.94 -9.49
N ALA A 420 5.37 0.32 -8.30
CA ALA A 420 6.52 0.44 -7.42
C ALA A 420 7.69 -0.44 -7.89
N PRO A 421 8.90 -0.31 -7.30
CA PRO A 421 9.99 -1.23 -7.59
C PRO A 421 9.67 -2.70 -7.24
N ALA A 422 8.91 -2.95 -6.18
CA ALA A 422 8.35 -4.28 -5.93
C ALA A 422 7.13 -4.54 -6.84
N PRO A 423 6.91 -5.78 -7.31
CA PRO A 423 5.72 -6.19 -8.05
C PRO A 423 4.44 -5.65 -7.44
N THR A 424 3.67 -4.87 -8.21
CA THR A 424 2.47 -4.18 -7.73
C THR A 424 1.23 -4.73 -8.41
N LEU A 425 0.49 -5.61 -7.70
CA LEU A 425 -0.77 -6.19 -8.16
C LEU A 425 -1.93 -5.21 -8.01
N LYS A 426 -2.57 -4.84 -9.12
CA LYS A 426 -3.74 -3.95 -9.14
C LYS A 426 -5.02 -4.76 -8.94
N VAL A 427 -5.67 -4.52 -7.78
CA VAL A 427 -6.93 -5.16 -7.37
C VAL A 427 -8.07 -4.16 -7.57
N PHE A 428 -8.88 -4.34 -8.61
CA PHE A 428 -9.97 -3.43 -8.98
C PHE A 428 -11.24 -3.72 -8.20
N THR A 429 -11.93 -2.66 -7.74
CA THR A 429 -13.10 -2.74 -6.85
C THR A 429 -14.41 -3.00 -7.57
N ASN A 430 -14.48 -2.72 -8.88
CA ASN A 430 -15.74 -2.73 -9.65
C ASN A 430 -15.55 -3.19 -11.10
N GLN A 431 -16.58 -3.82 -11.66
CA GLN A 431 -16.57 -4.37 -13.02
C GLN A 431 -16.41 -3.29 -14.09
N ARG A 432 -17.03 -2.12 -13.90
CA ARG A 432 -16.95 -1.01 -14.88
C ARG A 432 -15.50 -0.57 -15.13
N LEU A 433 -14.70 -0.50 -14.09
CA LEU A 433 -13.27 -0.17 -14.22
C LEU A 433 -12.50 -1.30 -14.92
N CYS A 434 -12.82 -2.56 -14.59
CA CYS A 434 -12.21 -3.73 -15.24
C CYS A 434 -12.43 -3.70 -16.76
N ASP A 435 -13.64 -3.42 -17.20
CA ASP A 435 -13.99 -3.35 -18.61
C ASP A 435 -13.31 -2.18 -19.33
N HIS A 436 -13.16 -1.04 -18.63
CA HIS A 436 -12.61 0.18 -19.21
C HIS A 436 -11.08 0.21 -19.25
N LYS A 437 -10.41 -0.39 -18.24
CA LYS A 437 -8.94 -0.35 -18.02
C LYS A 437 -8.33 -1.73 -17.80
N ALA A 438 -8.77 -2.70 -18.59
CA ALA A 438 -8.30 -4.09 -18.49
C ALA A 438 -6.76 -4.23 -18.55
N ASN A 439 -6.06 -3.31 -19.26
CA ASN A 439 -4.60 -3.31 -19.35
C ASN A 439 -3.88 -2.80 -18.09
N TRP A 440 -4.60 -2.25 -17.11
CA TRP A 440 -4.04 -1.83 -15.81
C TRP A 440 -4.36 -2.83 -14.69
N MET A 441 -5.27 -3.76 -14.94
CA MET A 441 -5.80 -4.68 -13.96
C MET A 441 -4.95 -5.97 -13.87
N ASP A 442 -4.81 -6.46 -12.66
CA ASP A 442 -4.31 -7.82 -12.39
C ASP A 442 -5.41 -8.70 -11.78
N PHE A 443 -6.29 -8.14 -10.95
CA PHE A 443 -7.38 -8.88 -10.31
C PHE A 443 -8.68 -8.05 -10.23
N ASN A 444 -9.81 -8.70 -10.51
CA ASN A 444 -11.14 -8.12 -10.44
C ASN A 444 -11.86 -8.55 -9.14
N ALA A 445 -11.86 -7.72 -8.10
CA ALA A 445 -12.66 -7.96 -6.90
C ALA A 445 -14.14 -7.49 -7.05
N GLY A 446 -14.47 -6.79 -8.13
CA GLY A 446 -15.85 -6.38 -8.44
C GLY A 446 -16.83 -7.56 -8.60
N VAL A 447 -16.33 -8.76 -8.85
CA VAL A 447 -17.12 -10.03 -8.90
C VAL A 447 -17.87 -10.31 -7.60
N ILE A 448 -17.42 -9.75 -6.47
CA ILE A 448 -18.12 -9.84 -5.17
C ILE A 448 -19.41 -9.00 -5.21
N ALA A 449 -19.34 -7.79 -5.75
CA ALA A 449 -20.52 -6.92 -5.87
C ALA A 449 -21.55 -7.44 -6.85
N THR A 450 -21.13 -8.18 -7.90
CA THR A 450 -22.03 -8.85 -8.85
C THR A 450 -22.61 -10.17 -8.30
N GLY A 451 -22.01 -10.71 -7.25
CA GLY A 451 -22.40 -12.00 -6.66
C GLY A 451 -21.88 -13.24 -7.41
N GLU A 452 -20.93 -13.04 -8.33
CA GLU A 452 -20.29 -14.16 -9.07
C GLU A 452 -19.32 -14.96 -8.19
N ARG A 453 -18.72 -14.30 -7.19
CA ARG A 453 -17.83 -14.90 -6.19
C ARG A 453 -18.20 -14.42 -4.80
N THR A 454 -18.03 -15.27 -3.82
CA THR A 454 -17.99 -14.89 -2.41
C THR A 454 -16.67 -14.19 -2.10
N LEU A 455 -16.59 -13.48 -0.97
CA LEU A 455 -15.36 -12.84 -0.51
C LEU A 455 -14.23 -13.86 -0.32
N ASP A 456 -14.52 -15.02 0.26
CA ASP A 456 -13.52 -16.06 0.55
C ASP A 456 -13.01 -16.73 -0.73
N GLU A 457 -13.88 -16.99 -1.71
CA GLU A 457 -13.46 -17.48 -3.03
C GLU A 457 -12.56 -16.48 -3.75
N ALA A 458 -12.95 -15.20 -3.77
CA ALA A 458 -12.15 -14.14 -4.40
C ALA A 458 -10.79 -13.96 -3.69
N ALA A 459 -10.76 -14.09 -2.37
CA ALA A 459 -9.53 -14.03 -1.59
C ALA A 459 -8.60 -15.21 -1.88
N HIS A 460 -9.16 -16.42 -2.02
CA HIS A 460 -8.37 -17.59 -2.42
C HIS A 460 -7.78 -17.40 -3.82
N ASP A 461 -8.58 -16.96 -4.80
CA ASP A 461 -8.11 -16.67 -6.16
C ASP A 461 -7.01 -15.60 -6.17
N LEU A 462 -7.15 -14.52 -5.37
CA LEU A 462 -6.12 -13.48 -5.24
C LEU A 462 -4.86 -14.01 -4.56
N TYR A 463 -4.97 -14.85 -3.53
CA TYR A 463 -3.83 -15.47 -2.87
C TYR A 463 -3.03 -16.35 -3.84
N GLN A 464 -3.70 -17.15 -4.69
CA GLN A 464 -3.04 -17.92 -5.74
C GLN A 464 -2.31 -17.02 -6.73
N LEU A 465 -2.91 -15.89 -7.12
CA LEU A 465 -2.25 -14.88 -7.97
C LEU A 465 -1.02 -14.27 -7.30
N VAL A 466 -1.03 -14.07 -5.97
CA VAL A 466 0.14 -13.62 -5.21
C VAL A 466 1.28 -14.64 -5.30
N LEU A 467 1.00 -15.94 -5.11
CA LEU A 467 2.01 -16.99 -5.24
C LEU A 467 2.54 -17.12 -6.68
N GLU A 468 1.69 -16.97 -7.69
CA GLU A 468 2.11 -16.93 -9.10
C GLU A 468 3.01 -15.72 -9.37
N THR A 469 2.67 -14.55 -8.84
CA THR A 469 3.47 -13.33 -8.96
C THR A 469 4.82 -13.49 -8.25
N ALA A 470 4.83 -14.03 -7.05
CA ALA A 470 6.04 -14.37 -6.33
C ALA A 470 6.91 -15.39 -7.11
N SER A 471 6.29 -16.24 -7.90
CA SER A 471 6.95 -17.24 -8.76
C SER A 471 7.40 -16.69 -10.13
N GLY A 472 7.26 -15.38 -10.39
CA GLY A 472 7.78 -14.74 -11.59
C GLY A 472 6.73 -14.28 -12.60
N LYS A 473 5.43 -14.47 -12.34
CA LYS A 473 4.38 -13.87 -13.18
C LYS A 473 4.45 -12.35 -13.07
N LEU A 474 4.58 -11.68 -14.20
CA LEU A 474 4.65 -10.22 -14.25
C LEU A 474 3.28 -9.59 -14.02
N THR A 475 3.25 -8.55 -13.19
CA THR A 475 2.08 -7.69 -13.00
C THR A 475 1.80 -6.82 -14.22
N SER A 476 0.62 -6.22 -14.27
CA SER A 476 0.25 -5.26 -15.33
C SER A 476 1.20 -4.04 -15.35
N ALA A 477 1.70 -3.60 -14.19
CA ALA A 477 2.64 -2.51 -14.07
C ALA A 477 4.02 -2.88 -14.62
N GLU A 478 4.57 -4.04 -14.23
CA GLU A 478 5.86 -4.53 -14.72
C GLU A 478 5.86 -4.71 -16.24
N ARG A 479 4.79 -5.29 -16.83
CA ARG A 479 4.66 -5.44 -18.29
C ARG A 479 4.69 -4.11 -19.06
N ARG A 480 4.42 -2.99 -18.38
CA ARG A 480 4.51 -1.64 -18.97
C ARG A 480 5.79 -0.90 -18.57
N GLY A 481 6.70 -1.54 -17.85
CA GLY A 481 7.96 -0.94 -17.39
C GLY A 481 7.78 0.13 -16.31
N CYS A 482 6.71 0.02 -15.50
CA CYS A 482 6.44 0.97 -14.41
C CYS A 482 7.17 0.52 -13.15
N HIS A 483 8.18 1.31 -12.71
CA HIS A 483 8.99 1.09 -11.51
C HIS A 483 9.34 2.44 -10.88
N GLU A 484 8.32 3.18 -10.42
CA GLU A 484 8.53 4.53 -9.92
C GLU A 484 8.78 4.54 -8.41
N ILE A 485 9.58 5.51 -7.96
CA ILE A 485 9.76 5.86 -6.55
C ILE A 485 9.36 7.31 -6.28
N SER A 486 9.02 7.58 -5.02
CA SER A 486 8.93 8.93 -4.48
C SER A 486 9.37 8.94 -3.03
N ILE A 487 10.04 10.02 -2.62
CA ILE A 487 10.61 10.17 -1.28
C ILE A 487 9.75 11.19 -0.52
N TRP A 488 9.33 10.82 0.70
CA TRP A 488 8.67 11.76 1.59
C TRP A 488 9.63 12.83 2.04
N LYS A 489 9.23 14.09 1.88
CA LYS A 489 10.00 15.24 2.35
C LYS A 489 9.07 16.31 2.91
N ASP A 490 9.57 17.04 3.85
CA ASP A 490 8.88 18.10 4.59
C ASP A 490 9.38 19.49 4.20
N GLY A 491 10.68 19.73 4.25
CA GLY A 491 11.30 21.00 3.98
C GLY A 491 11.50 21.32 2.49
N VAL A 492 12.17 22.42 2.21
CA VAL A 492 12.57 22.84 0.85
C VAL A 492 13.99 22.39 0.55
N CYS A 493 14.34 22.25 -0.74
CA CYS A 493 15.74 22.22 -1.16
C CYS A 493 16.24 23.66 -1.37
N LEU A 494 17.42 23.96 -0.83
CA LEU A 494 18.04 25.28 -0.88
C LEU A 494 18.84 25.48 -2.17
#